data_1a7a5850560e09dd05fc4769bea29a3d
#
_entry.id   1a7a5850560e09dd05fc4769bea29a3d
#
_cell.length_a   1.000
_cell.length_b   1.000
_cell.length_c   1.000
_cell.angle_alpha   90.00
_cell.angle_beta   90.00
_cell.angle_gamma   90.00
#
_symmetry.space_group_name_H-M   'P 1'
#
loop_
_entity.id
_entity.type
_entity.pdbx_description
1 polymer ?
#
loop_
_entity_poly.entity_id
_entity_poly.type
_entity_poly.pdbx_seq_one_letter_code
_entity_poly.pdbx_strand_id
1 'polypeptide(L)'
;SNCADHRVPDDETCLKMIIGEVERLPTSAAPYYRRGVDPSPPRFSADETSSLFPIDYRHAYDMRQVLARLVDDGLFREMAPEVGPEMICGVGRVGGLYTGFIGNNPGLTPHPVLRGEQRPGSILYRDGIAKISQFSRCCNDDGIPIVWLHDISGFDIGPEAEKQGLLGYGSSLIYTNSTNTVPMITVLLRKASGAGYYAQAGMPYDPVAQLATTISRLSVMDGRTLAIGAFNTKLDDNFEIVAETDEEREKIRRGMDAVEARITEDMDPVKAARQMDVDEVVRFSEIRSYLETLVEAAYQGCGYRRVKNPRIWSLHDIAVLGEGGS
;
A
#
# COMPACT_ATOMS: atom_id res chain seq x y z
N SER A 1 15.71 6.84 -18.39
CA SER A 1 15.43 5.41 -18.31
C SER A 1 15.19 5.03 -16.87
N ASN A 2 14.28 4.10 -16.61
CA ASN A 2 13.94 3.63 -15.25
C ASN A 2 14.90 2.52 -14.79
N CYS A 3 16.17 2.58 -15.15
CA CYS A 3 17.17 1.56 -14.84
C CYS A 3 18.03 1.91 -13.63
N ALA A 4 17.89 3.12 -13.06
CA ALA A 4 18.63 3.56 -11.90
C ALA A 4 17.68 3.83 -10.74
N ASP A 5 17.97 3.27 -9.58
CA ASP A 5 17.18 3.46 -8.36
C ASP A 5 17.41 4.85 -7.73
N HIS A 6 18.63 5.38 -7.91
CA HIS A 6 19.01 6.67 -7.37
C HIS A 6 19.79 7.51 -8.39
N ARG A 7 19.56 8.82 -8.34
CA ARG A 7 20.33 9.81 -9.06
C ARG A 7 21.06 10.70 -8.06
N VAL A 8 22.36 10.86 -8.26
CA VAL A 8 23.23 11.66 -7.41
C VAL A 8 23.96 12.72 -8.25
N PRO A 9 24.40 13.84 -7.63
CA PRO A 9 24.97 14.96 -8.36
C PRO A 9 26.38 14.67 -8.91
N ASP A 10 27.15 13.78 -8.27
CA ASP A 10 28.54 13.53 -8.57
C ASP A 10 29.00 12.13 -8.13
N ASP A 11 30.20 11.73 -8.60
CA ASP A 11 30.80 10.42 -8.31
C ASP A 11 31.15 10.25 -6.83
N GLU A 12 31.57 11.31 -6.16
CA GLU A 12 31.91 11.23 -4.71
C GLU A 12 30.68 10.91 -3.89
N THR A 13 29.56 11.54 -4.18
CA THR A 13 28.26 11.24 -3.55
C THR A 13 27.82 9.82 -3.86
N CYS A 14 28.03 9.35 -5.09
CA CYS A 14 27.73 7.97 -5.48
C CYS A 14 28.54 6.96 -4.67
N LEU A 15 29.85 7.17 -4.56
CA LEU A 15 30.72 6.29 -3.78
C LEU A 15 30.37 6.27 -2.29
N LYS A 16 30.08 7.42 -1.68
CA LYS A 16 29.63 7.50 -0.28
C LYS A 16 28.33 6.72 -0.08
N MET A 17 27.42 6.79 -1.04
CA MET A 17 26.16 6.08 -1.01
C MET A 17 26.39 4.57 -1.09
N ILE A 18 27.24 4.09 -2.01
CA ILE A 18 27.60 2.66 -2.12
C ILE A 18 28.24 2.15 -0.83
N ILE A 19 29.19 2.90 -0.25
CA ILE A 19 29.83 2.54 1.02
C ILE A 19 28.76 2.39 2.12
N GLY A 20 27.85 3.37 2.25
CA GLY A 20 26.79 3.32 3.23
C GLY A 20 25.82 2.13 3.04
N GLU A 21 25.61 1.66 1.81
CA GLU A 21 24.81 0.44 1.58
C GLU A 21 25.58 -0.81 2.00
N VAL A 22 26.87 -0.89 1.68
CA VAL A 22 27.74 -2.03 2.08
C VAL A 22 27.87 -2.13 3.59
N GLU A 23 28.03 -1.00 4.29
CA GLU A 23 28.10 -0.96 5.75
C GLU A 23 26.85 -1.46 6.47
N ARG A 24 25.70 -1.42 5.77
CA ARG A 24 24.42 -1.92 6.29
C ARG A 24 24.21 -3.42 6.07
N LEU A 25 25.03 -4.05 5.25
CA LEU A 25 24.90 -5.48 5.01
C LEU A 25 25.19 -6.26 6.32
N PRO A 26 24.41 -7.31 6.59
CA PRO A 26 24.64 -8.13 7.76
C PRO A 26 25.96 -8.90 7.63
N THR A 27 26.66 -9.05 8.75
CA THR A 27 27.94 -9.78 8.80
C THR A 27 27.77 -11.29 8.91
N SER A 28 26.55 -11.77 9.11
CA SER A 28 26.25 -13.20 9.19
C SER A 28 24.91 -13.54 8.54
N ALA A 29 24.78 -14.79 8.09
CA ALA A 29 23.56 -15.35 7.54
C ALA A 29 22.65 -16.01 8.60
N ALA A 30 22.78 -15.63 9.88
CA ALA A 30 21.93 -16.13 10.96
C ALA A 30 20.45 -15.76 10.72
N PRO A 31 19.47 -16.54 11.24
CA PRO A 31 18.05 -16.27 11.04
C PRO A 31 17.61 -14.84 11.35
N TYR A 32 18.22 -14.20 12.35
CA TYR A 32 17.93 -12.82 12.76
C TYR A 32 18.99 -11.81 12.29
N TYR A 33 19.71 -12.09 11.22
CA TYR A 33 20.77 -11.22 10.72
C TYR A 33 20.29 -9.81 10.34
N ARG A 34 18.99 -9.62 10.12
CA ARG A 34 18.38 -8.32 9.83
C ARG A 34 18.28 -7.39 11.04
N ARG A 35 18.42 -7.91 12.26
CA ARG A 35 18.52 -7.09 13.47
C ARG A 35 19.97 -6.55 13.57
N GLY A 36 20.17 -5.37 12.99
CA GLY A 36 21.52 -4.80 12.86
C GLY A 36 21.96 -3.93 14.03
N VAL A 37 21.04 -3.34 14.78
CA VAL A 37 21.29 -2.37 15.85
C VAL A 37 20.24 -2.46 16.95
N ASP A 38 20.56 -1.86 18.10
CA ASP A 38 19.56 -1.67 19.17
C ASP A 38 18.39 -0.83 18.68
N PRO A 39 17.17 -1.10 19.17
CA PRO A 39 16.00 -0.30 18.84
C PRO A 39 16.19 1.17 19.20
N SER A 40 15.78 2.05 18.32
CA SER A 40 15.77 3.49 18.55
C SER A 40 14.35 4.05 18.41
N PRO A 41 13.98 5.11 19.15
CA PRO A 41 12.69 5.77 18.93
C PRO A 41 12.67 6.40 17.53
N PRO A 42 11.47 6.64 16.97
CA PRO A 42 11.35 7.42 15.74
C PRO A 42 11.82 8.86 15.98
N ARG A 43 12.24 9.54 14.90
CA ARG A 43 12.74 10.91 14.97
C ARG A 43 11.72 11.92 15.49
N PHE A 44 10.43 11.68 15.20
CA PHE A 44 9.31 12.49 15.66
C PHE A 44 8.36 11.62 16.46
N SER A 45 7.67 12.22 17.44
CA SER A 45 6.75 11.47 18.28
C SER A 45 5.62 10.81 17.49
N ALA A 46 5.33 9.55 17.79
CA ALA A 46 4.18 8.85 17.24
C ALA A 46 2.84 9.53 17.61
N ASP A 47 2.78 10.25 18.73
CA ASP A 47 1.58 10.98 19.18
C ASP A 47 1.20 12.10 18.22
N GLU A 48 2.16 12.65 17.47
CA GLU A 48 1.90 13.67 16.47
C GLU A 48 1.32 13.13 15.16
N THR A 49 1.33 11.82 14.96
CA THR A 49 0.93 11.19 13.69
C THR A 49 -0.48 11.58 13.27
N SER A 50 -1.41 11.68 14.23
CA SER A 50 -2.80 12.07 13.94
C SER A 50 -2.93 13.47 13.33
N SER A 51 -2.03 14.40 13.67
CA SER A 51 -2.05 15.76 13.16
C SER A 51 -1.66 15.89 11.68
N LEU A 52 -1.05 14.86 11.12
CA LEU A 52 -0.67 14.80 9.71
C LEU A 52 -1.87 14.52 8.78
N PHE A 53 -2.93 13.91 9.32
CA PHE A 53 -4.03 13.43 8.51
C PHE A 53 -5.20 14.43 8.47
N PRO A 54 -5.46 15.05 7.30
CA PRO A 54 -6.65 15.85 7.12
C PRO A 54 -7.91 15.00 7.26
N ILE A 55 -8.91 15.53 7.95
CA ILE A 55 -10.23 14.88 8.07
C ILE A 55 -10.92 14.81 6.70
N ASP A 56 -10.74 15.85 5.89
CA ASP A 56 -11.25 15.87 4.51
C ASP A 56 -10.30 15.04 3.62
N TYR A 57 -10.83 13.95 3.07
CA TYR A 57 -10.10 12.99 2.21
C TYR A 57 -9.64 13.58 0.87
N ARG A 58 -10.09 14.76 0.50
CA ARG A 58 -9.62 15.50 -0.68
C ARG A 58 -8.28 16.19 -0.44
N HIS A 59 -7.91 16.39 0.82
CA HIS A 59 -6.61 16.98 1.17
C HIS A 59 -5.54 15.91 1.28
N ALA A 60 -4.38 16.22 0.73
CA ALA A 60 -3.20 15.37 0.75
C ALA A 60 -2.33 15.61 2.00
N TYR A 61 -1.48 14.65 2.28
CA TYR A 61 -0.36 14.74 3.23
C TYR A 61 0.86 14.06 2.61
N ASP A 62 2.03 14.29 3.18
CA ASP A 62 3.26 13.61 2.74
C ASP A 62 3.45 12.32 3.55
N MET A 63 3.41 11.17 2.88
CA MET A 63 3.63 9.85 3.49
C MET A 63 5.01 9.73 4.13
N ARG A 64 6.01 10.47 3.67
CA ARG A 64 7.36 10.49 4.30
C ARG A 64 7.32 11.04 5.71
N GLN A 65 6.40 11.98 6.00
CA GLN A 65 6.20 12.48 7.37
C GLN A 65 5.59 11.41 8.29
N VAL A 66 4.75 10.53 7.75
CA VAL A 66 4.23 9.37 8.49
C VAL A 66 5.36 8.40 8.77
N LEU A 67 6.14 8.03 7.75
CA LEU A 67 7.29 7.13 7.89
C LEU A 67 8.31 7.65 8.91
N ALA A 68 8.58 8.95 8.96
CA ALA A 68 9.49 9.54 9.94
C ALA A 68 9.04 9.38 11.41
N ARG A 69 7.77 9.01 11.64
CA ARG A 69 7.18 8.70 12.95
C ARG A 69 7.00 7.19 13.20
N LEU A 70 7.29 6.38 12.19
CA LEU A 70 7.17 4.92 12.26
C LEU A 70 8.52 4.21 12.28
N VAL A 71 9.56 4.76 11.65
CA VAL A 71 10.86 4.12 11.55
C VAL A 71 11.85 4.63 12.59
N ASP A 72 12.77 3.78 13.02
CA ASP A 72 13.83 4.09 13.96
C ASP A 72 14.66 5.28 13.45
N ASP A 73 14.94 6.26 14.32
CA ASP A 73 15.68 7.50 14.02
C ASP A 73 15.10 8.32 12.86
N GLY A 74 13.93 7.95 12.33
CA GLY A 74 13.36 8.52 11.10
C GLY A 74 14.19 8.19 9.86
N LEU A 75 15.06 7.18 9.92
CA LEU A 75 15.93 6.79 8.83
C LEU A 75 15.22 5.83 7.87
N PHE A 76 14.78 6.38 6.77
CA PHE A 76 14.10 5.67 5.70
C PHE A 76 14.88 5.76 4.39
N ARG A 77 15.22 4.63 3.81
CA ARG A 77 15.90 4.55 2.51
C ARG A 77 14.87 4.31 1.42
N GLU A 78 14.46 5.41 0.77
CA GLU A 78 13.50 5.35 -0.34
C GLU A 78 14.17 4.82 -1.61
N MET A 79 13.52 3.87 -2.30
CA MET A 79 13.91 3.33 -3.59
C MET A 79 13.23 4.11 -4.71
N ALA A 80 13.99 4.48 -5.75
CA ALA A 80 13.51 5.11 -6.99
C ALA A 80 12.50 6.25 -6.76
N PRO A 81 12.84 7.32 -6.00
CA PRO A 81 11.87 8.37 -5.62
C PRO A 81 11.34 9.15 -6.84
N GLU A 82 12.05 9.15 -7.97
CA GLU A 82 11.64 9.84 -9.20
C GLU A 82 10.75 8.97 -10.12
N VAL A 83 10.62 7.67 -9.84
CA VAL A 83 9.80 6.72 -10.62
C VAL A 83 8.54 6.39 -9.84
N GLY A 84 7.37 6.52 -10.48
CA GLY A 84 6.10 6.26 -9.81
C GLY A 84 5.98 7.00 -8.46
N PRO A 85 6.08 8.34 -8.43
CA PRO A 85 6.17 9.11 -7.19
C PRO A 85 4.89 9.07 -6.35
N GLU A 86 3.80 8.55 -6.89
CA GLU A 86 2.57 8.23 -6.18
C GLU A 86 2.72 7.03 -5.23
N MET A 87 3.78 6.24 -5.40
CA MET A 87 4.12 5.12 -4.53
C MET A 87 5.47 5.37 -3.86
N ILE A 88 5.52 5.22 -2.56
CA ILE A 88 6.75 5.26 -1.76
C ILE A 88 7.11 3.84 -1.39
N CYS A 89 8.32 3.42 -1.79
CA CYS A 89 8.89 2.13 -1.45
C CYS A 89 10.26 2.35 -0.80
N GLY A 90 10.60 1.61 0.20
CA GLY A 90 11.92 1.69 0.80
C GLY A 90 12.05 0.85 2.05
N VAL A 91 13.24 0.87 2.62
CA VAL A 91 13.59 0.11 3.81
C VAL A 91 13.87 1.07 4.97
N GLY A 92 13.30 0.77 6.10
CA GLY A 92 13.58 1.37 7.39
C GLY A 92 13.80 0.30 8.45
N ARG A 93 13.90 0.70 9.71
CA ARG A 93 13.93 -0.24 10.83
C ARG A 93 12.80 0.06 11.79
N VAL A 94 12.24 -1.01 12.35
CA VAL A 94 11.22 -0.95 13.39
C VAL A 94 11.70 -1.84 14.54
N GLY A 95 11.97 -1.24 15.69
CA GLY A 95 12.53 -1.97 16.82
C GLY A 95 13.91 -2.60 16.51
N GLY A 96 14.74 -1.91 15.73
CA GLY A 96 16.04 -2.40 15.27
C GLY A 96 15.99 -3.39 14.10
N LEU A 97 14.81 -3.84 13.67
CA LEU A 97 14.62 -4.84 12.62
C LEU A 97 14.37 -4.20 11.25
N TYR A 98 15.07 -4.65 10.22
CA TYR A 98 14.86 -4.18 8.85
C TYR A 98 13.45 -4.53 8.37
N THR A 99 12.76 -3.53 7.84
CA THR A 99 11.37 -3.60 7.42
C THR A 99 11.20 -2.88 6.10
N GLY A 100 10.63 -3.55 5.11
CA GLY A 100 10.21 -2.93 3.87
C GLY A 100 8.90 -2.19 4.07
N PHE A 101 8.79 -1.00 3.48
CA PHE A 101 7.57 -0.20 3.49
C PHE A 101 7.11 0.08 2.06
N ILE A 102 5.84 -0.09 1.82
CA ILE A 102 5.17 0.33 0.59
C ILE A 102 3.96 1.18 1.00
N GLY A 103 3.93 2.43 0.55
CA GLY A 103 2.85 3.35 0.92
C GLY A 103 2.38 4.20 -0.26
N ASN A 104 1.11 4.58 -0.25
CA ASN A 104 0.56 5.55 -1.18
C ASN A 104 0.97 6.97 -0.76
N ASN A 105 1.38 7.78 -1.72
CA ASN A 105 1.65 9.20 -1.51
C ASN A 105 0.50 10.03 -2.09
N PRO A 106 -0.48 10.46 -1.28
CA PRO A 106 -1.75 11.02 -1.77
C PRO A 106 -1.64 12.42 -2.38
N GLY A 107 -0.45 13.02 -2.41
CA GLY A 107 -0.21 14.32 -3.03
C GLY A 107 -0.38 14.31 -4.54
N LEU A 108 -0.33 15.50 -5.16
CA LEU A 108 -0.22 15.61 -6.61
C LEU A 108 1.18 15.23 -7.05
N THR A 109 1.26 14.39 -8.08
CA THR A 109 2.51 13.91 -8.64
C THR A 109 2.65 14.37 -10.10
N PRO A 110 3.88 14.58 -10.60
CA PRO A 110 4.09 14.96 -11.99
C PRO A 110 3.53 13.91 -12.95
N HIS A 111 2.88 14.36 -14.02
CA HIS A 111 2.45 13.46 -15.09
C HIS A 111 3.68 12.99 -15.88
N PRO A 112 3.88 11.68 -16.12
CA PRO A 112 5.12 11.17 -16.71
C PRO A 112 5.32 11.56 -18.19
N VAL A 113 4.23 11.83 -18.92
CA VAL A 113 4.23 12.15 -20.35
C VAL A 113 3.90 13.61 -20.62
N LEU A 114 2.87 14.14 -19.95
CA LEU A 114 2.37 15.50 -20.18
C LEU A 114 3.15 16.47 -19.29
N ARG A 115 4.11 17.15 -19.92
CA ARG A 115 5.02 18.07 -19.24
C ARG A 115 4.28 19.25 -18.61
N GLY A 116 4.44 19.41 -17.29
CA GLY A 116 3.79 20.48 -16.52
C GLY A 116 2.41 20.09 -15.97
N GLU A 117 1.88 18.94 -16.34
CA GLU A 117 0.64 18.42 -15.75
C GLU A 117 0.92 17.59 -14.49
N GLN A 118 -0.08 17.49 -13.64
CA GLN A 118 -0.06 16.71 -12.41
C GLN A 118 -1.23 15.73 -12.37
N ARG A 119 -1.05 14.63 -11.63
CA ARG A 119 -2.07 13.62 -11.42
C ARG A 119 -2.18 13.25 -9.94
N PRO A 120 -3.34 12.75 -9.46
CA PRO A 120 -3.54 12.35 -8.07
C PRO A 120 -2.63 11.21 -7.64
N GLY A 121 -2.11 11.24 -6.41
CA GLY A 121 -1.20 10.23 -5.88
C GLY A 121 -1.85 9.04 -5.20
N SER A 122 -3.16 9.06 -4.93
CA SER A 122 -3.88 7.90 -4.36
C SER A 122 -4.44 6.95 -5.45
N ILE A 123 -3.76 6.86 -6.58
CA ILE A 123 -4.14 6.03 -7.74
C ILE A 123 -2.93 5.17 -8.12
N LEU A 124 -3.16 3.92 -8.50
CA LEU A 124 -2.13 3.02 -9.03
C LEU A 124 -1.95 3.26 -10.53
N TYR A 125 -0.82 3.81 -10.90
CA TYR A 125 -0.38 3.97 -12.29
C TYR A 125 0.67 2.92 -12.64
N ARG A 126 0.89 2.73 -13.94
CA ARG A 126 1.82 1.74 -14.48
C ARG A 126 3.20 1.75 -13.81
N ASP A 127 3.84 2.92 -13.70
CA ASP A 127 5.21 3.01 -13.19
C ASP A 127 5.27 2.76 -11.67
N GLY A 128 4.26 3.20 -10.92
CA GLY A 128 4.11 2.88 -9.51
C GLY A 128 3.89 1.39 -9.27
N ILE A 129 3.06 0.73 -10.09
CA ILE A 129 2.84 -0.72 -10.01
C ILE A 129 4.13 -1.49 -10.30
N ALA A 130 4.88 -1.10 -11.33
CA ALA A 130 6.17 -1.72 -11.66
C ALA A 130 7.16 -1.59 -10.48
N LYS A 131 7.25 -0.40 -9.88
CA LYS A 131 8.11 -0.11 -8.73
C LYS A 131 7.76 -0.96 -7.52
N ILE A 132 6.49 -0.99 -7.10
CA ILE A 132 6.08 -1.78 -5.94
C ILE A 132 6.22 -3.27 -6.17
N SER A 133 5.97 -3.77 -7.38
CA SER A 133 6.18 -5.19 -7.71
C SER A 133 7.66 -5.57 -7.63
N GLN A 134 8.56 -4.72 -8.13
CA GLN A 134 9.99 -4.93 -8.04
C GLN A 134 10.45 -4.91 -6.58
N PHE A 135 10.05 -3.90 -5.82
CA PHE A 135 10.43 -3.76 -4.41
C PHE A 135 9.92 -4.91 -3.55
N SER A 136 8.66 -5.33 -3.75
CA SER A 136 8.08 -6.49 -3.05
C SER A 136 8.88 -7.78 -3.31
N ARG A 137 9.33 -8.00 -4.57
CA ARG A 137 10.21 -9.14 -4.89
C ARG A 137 11.57 -9.04 -4.22
N CYS A 138 12.20 -7.87 -4.24
CA CYS A 138 13.48 -7.67 -3.54
C CYS A 138 13.35 -7.98 -2.04
N CYS A 139 12.28 -7.50 -1.38
CA CYS A 139 12.03 -7.84 0.01
C CYS A 139 11.83 -9.34 0.22
N ASN A 140 11.13 -10.02 -0.72
CA ASN A 140 10.96 -11.47 -0.66
C ASN A 140 12.28 -12.22 -0.78
N ASP A 141 13.14 -11.83 -1.72
CA ASP A 141 14.44 -12.46 -1.96
C ASP A 141 15.37 -12.23 -0.77
N ASP A 142 15.31 -11.07 -0.16
CA ASP A 142 16.09 -10.71 1.02
C ASP A 142 15.50 -11.20 2.35
N GLY A 143 14.28 -11.74 2.36
CA GLY A 143 13.60 -12.19 3.57
C GLY A 143 13.19 -11.05 4.51
N ILE A 144 12.89 -9.86 3.97
CA ILE A 144 12.47 -8.67 4.72
C ILE A 144 10.95 -8.61 4.77
N PRO A 145 10.31 -8.58 5.96
CA PRO A 145 8.87 -8.37 6.10
C PRO A 145 8.44 -7.03 5.51
N ILE A 146 7.22 -6.95 4.96
CA ILE A 146 6.72 -5.77 4.28
C ILE A 146 5.53 -5.18 5.03
N VAL A 147 5.59 -3.88 5.33
CA VAL A 147 4.48 -3.08 5.83
C VAL A 147 3.86 -2.31 4.67
N TRP A 148 2.57 -2.50 4.44
CA TRP A 148 1.77 -1.79 3.45
C TRP A 148 0.95 -0.69 4.13
N LEU A 149 1.14 0.55 3.71
CA LEU A 149 0.46 1.73 4.24
C LEU A 149 -0.55 2.25 3.21
N HIS A 150 -1.83 2.00 3.44
CA HIS A 150 -2.88 2.27 2.46
C HIS A 150 -3.50 3.66 2.60
N ASP A 151 -3.52 4.38 1.50
CA ASP A 151 -4.42 5.49 1.22
C ASP A 151 -4.72 5.51 -0.28
N ILE A 152 -5.49 4.53 -0.74
CA ILE A 152 -5.68 4.17 -2.14
C ILE A 152 -7.14 4.29 -2.57
N SER A 153 -7.38 4.94 -3.72
CA SER A 153 -8.70 5.06 -4.33
C SER A 153 -8.96 4.00 -5.41
N GLY A 154 -7.91 3.44 -6.03
CA GLY A 154 -8.04 2.44 -7.07
C GLY A 154 -6.90 2.45 -8.08
N PHE A 155 -7.09 1.70 -9.17
CA PHE A 155 -6.22 1.76 -10.34
C PHE A 155 -6.60 2.95 -11.23
N ASP A 156 -5.66 3.40 -12.05
CA ASP A 156 -5.95 4.31 -13.16
C ASP A 156 -6.94 3.68 -14.15
N ILE A 157 -7.72 4.52 -14.81
CA ILE A 157 -8.77 4.10 -15.73
C ILE A 157 -8.74 4.92 -17.01
N GLY A 158 -9.35 4.39 -18.06
CA GLY A 158 -9.55 5.08 -19.32
C GLY A 158 -8.62 4.61 -20.43
N PRO A 159 -8.85 5.13 -21.65
CA PRO A 159 -8.16 4.64 -22.87
C PRO A 159 -6.63 4.74 -22.82
N GLU A 160 -6.09 5.73 -22.11
CA GLU A 160 -4.64 5.91 -21.99
C GLU A 160 -4.02 4.86 -21.05
N ALA A 161 -4.66 4.57 -19.93
CA ALA A 161 -4.26 3.51 -19.02
C ALA A 161 -4.27 2.13 -19.73
N GLU A 162 -5.30 1.87 -20.52
CA GLU A 162 -5.42 0.64 -21.33
C GLU A 162 -4.29 0.51 -22.35
N LYS A 163 -3.99 1.60 -23.11
CA LYS A 163 -2.88 1.62 -24.08
C LYS A 163 -1.52 1.38 -23.43
N GLN A 164 -1.33 1.83 -22.19
CA GLN A 164 -0.10 1.60 -21.42
C GLN A 164 0.01 0.17 -20.88
N GLY A 165 -1.01 -0.67 -21.07
CA GLY A 165 -1.03 -2.04 -20.62
C GLY A 165 -1.21 -2.19 -19.09
N LEU A 166 -1.92 -1.26 -18.46
CA LEU A 166 -2.08 -1.19 -17.01
C LEU A 166 -2.60 -2.52 -16.42
N LEU A 167 -3.52 -3.19 -17.11
CA LEU A 167 -4.06 -4.47 -16.68
C LEU A 167 -2.98 -5.54 -16.52
N GLY A 168 -2.01 -5.60 -17.46
CA GLY A 168 -0.88 -6.51 -17.39
C GLY A 168 0.05 -6.21 -16.19
N TYR A 169 0.29 -4.93 -15.92
CA TYR A 169 1.06 -4.52 -14.73
C TYR A 169 0.32 -4.84 -13.43
N GLY A 170 -1.00 -4.60 -13.37
CA GLY A 170 -1.84 -5.00 -12.25
C GLY A 170 -1.80 -6.51 -12.00
N SER A 171 -1.89 -7.31 -13.06
CA SER A 171 -1.74 -8.78 -12.98
C SER A 171 -0.35 -9.18 -12.43
N SER A 172 0.72 -8.49 -12.86
CA SER A 172 2.08 -8.73 -12.33
C SER A 172 2.19 -8.44 -10.84
N LEU A 173 1.54 -7.38 -10.35
CA LEU A 173 1.50 -7.07 -8.91
C LEU A 173 0.75 -8.15 -8.12
N ILE A 174 -0.41 -8.58 -8.61
CA ILE A 174 -1.20 -9.65 -8.01
C ILE A 174 -0.38 -10.95 -7.96
N TYR A 175 0.28 -11.30 -9.06
CA TYR A 175 1.18 -12.45 -9.09
C TYR A 175 2.31 -12.33 -8.07
N THR A 176 2.98 -11.18 -8.01
CA THR A 176 4.07 -10.91 -7.07
C THR A 176 3.62 -11.11 -5.63
N ASN A 177 2.50 -10.52 -5.23
CA ASN A 177 2.00 -10.65 -3.86
C ASN A 177 1.47 -12.05 -3.54
N SER A 178 0.90 -12.75 -4.53
CA SER A 178 0.43 -14.13 -4.36
C SER A 178 1.57 -15.13 -4.18
N THR A 179 2.73 -14.87 -4.77
CA THR A 179 3.92 -15.73 -4.67
C THR A 179 4.91 -15.29 -3.59
N ASN A 180 4.73 -14.10 -3.04
CA ASN A 180 5.58 -13.58 -1.97
C ASN A 180 5.41 -14.41 -0.70
N THR A 181 6.52 -14.84 -0.10
CA THR A 181 6.55 -15.71 1.08
C THR A 181 6.99 -14.99 2.36
N VAL A 182 7.44 -13.73 2.26
CA VAL A 182 7.71 -12.94 3.48
C VAL A 182 6.41 -12.48 4.12
N PRO A 183 6.39 -12.32 5.45
CA PRO A 183 5.24 -11.78 6.16
C PRO A 183 4.88 -10.39 5.65
N MET A 184 3.59 -10.15 5.44
CA MET A 184 3.04 -8.84 5.10
C MET A 184 2.18 -8.34 6.25
N ILE A 185 2.28 -7.05 6.55
CA ILE A 185 1.47 -6.35 7.54
C ILE A 185 0.78 -5.21 6.81
N THR A 186 -0.52 -5.08 6.95
CA THR A 186 -1.29 -4.04 6.24
C THR A 186 -1.88 -3.04 7.23
N VAL A 187 -1.73 -1.74 6.94
CA VAL A 187 -2.27 -0.65 7.75
C VAL A 187 -3.13 0.25 6.85
N LEU A 188 -4.42 0.27 7.10
CA LEU A 188 -5.37 1.13 6.42
C LEU A 188 -5.37 2.50 7.09
N LEU A 189 -4.68 3.48 6.50
CA LEU A 189 -4.51 4.82 7.07
C LEU A 189 -5.75 5.68 6.85
N ARG A 190 -6.27 5.73 5.61
CA ARG A 190 -7.50 6.45 5.24
C ARG A 190 -8.33 5.63 4.26
N LYS A 191 -8.06 5.73 2.94
CA LYS A 191 -8.82 5.02 1.92
C LYS A 191 -8.21 3.65 1.63
N ALA A 192 -9.06 2.66 1.49
CA ALA A 192 -8.71 1.32 1.05
C ALA A 192 -9.82 0.83 0.10
N SER A 193 -9.71 1.23 -1.19
CA SER A 193 -10.82 1.05 -2.14
C SER A 193 -10.52 0.01 -3.21
N GLY A 194 -11.46 -0.89 -3.41
CA GLY A 194 -11.59 -1.80 -4.54
C GLY A 194 -10.37 -2.63 -4.86
N ALA A 195 -10.10 -2.77 -6.15
CA ALA A 195 -8.96 -3.53 -6.65
C ALA A 195 -7.60 -2.95 -6.23
N GLY A 196 -7.52 -1.64 -5.97
CA GLY A 196 -6.29 -1.01 -5.46
C GLY A 196 -5.93 -1.50 -4.06
N TYR A 197 -6.91 -1.56 -3.16
CA TYR A 197 -6.75 -2.18 -1.85
C TYR A 197 -6.38 -3.67 -1.97
N TYR A 198 -7.14 -4.41 -2.80
CA TYR A 198 -6.87 -5.83 -3.01
C TYR A 198 -5.42 -6.06 -3.44
N ALA A 199 -4.94 -5.38 -4.49
CA ALA A 199 -3.61 -5.61 -5.07
C ALA A 199 -2.45 -5.23 -4.14
N GLN A 200 -2.67 -4.40 -3.13
CA GLN A 200 -1.66 -3.94 -2.17
C GLN A 200 -1.67 -4.75 -0.87
N ALA A 201 -1.64 -6.08 -0.96
CA ALA A 201 -1.66 -6.96 0.20
C ALA A 201 -2.88 -6.76 1.12
N GLY A 202 -4.05 -6.55 0.54
CA GLY A 202 -5.31 -6.59 1.28
C GLY A 202 -5.59 -7.96 1.89
N MET A 203 -6.66 -8.08 2.66
CA MET A 203 -7.03 -9.30 3.41
C MET A 203 -6.93 -10.61 2.61
N PRO A 204 -7.27 -10.66 1.30
CA PRO A 204 -7.14 -11.91 0.52
C PRO A 204 -5.72 -12.46 0.37
N TYR A 205 -4.69 -11.67 0.66
CA TYR A 205 -3.29 -12.14 0.70
C TYR A 205 -2.86 -12.67 2.06
N ASP A 206 -3.78 -12.75 3.02
CA ASP A 206 -3.52 -13.31 4.35
C ASP A 206 -2.34 -12.61 5.04
N PRO A 207 -2.40 -11.27 5.23
CA PRO A 207 -1.37 -10.54 5.97
C PRO A 207 -1.29 -11.08 7.42
N VAL A 208 -0.15 -10.88 8.07
CA VAL A 208 0.03 -11.25 9.49
C VAL A 208 -0.98 -10.51 10.36
N ALA A 209 -1.24 -9.24 10.01
CA ALA A 209 -2.32 -8.46 10.57
C ALA A 209 -2.73 -7.36 9.58
N GLN A 210 -4.01 -7.04 9.56
CA GLN A 210 -4.58 -5.87 8.90
C GLN A 210 -5.12 -4.91 9.95
N LEU A 211 -4.43 -3.80 10.15
CA LEU A 211 -4.81 -2.74 11.06
C LEU A 211 -5.59 -1.65 10.33
N ALA A 212 -6.57 -1.06 11.00
CA ALA A 212 -7.31 0.08 10.46
C ALA A 212 -7.22 1.27 11.43
N THR A 213 -7.02 2.47 10.92
CA THR A 213 -7.14 3.66 11.77
C THR A 213 -8.61 4.00 12.00
N THR A 214 -8.88 4.84 12.99
CA THR A 214 -10.23 5.29 13.34
C THR A 214 -10.92 6.09 12.24
N ILE A 215 -10.18 6.59 11.25
CA ILE A 215 -10.71 7.33 10.09
C ILE A 215 -10.58 6.53 8.79
N SER A 216 -10.14 5.30 8.82
CA SER A 216 -10.01 4.50 7.61
C SER A 216 -11.38 4.18 6.99
N ARG A 217 -11.40 3.96 5.69
CA ARG A 217 -12.60 3.60 4.92
C ARG A 217 -12.27 2.45 4.00
N LEU A 218 -12.84 1.30 4.28
CA LEU A 218 -12.71 0.09 3.45
C LEU A 218 -13.96 -0.09 2.62
N SER A 219 -13.84 -0.15 1.29
CA SER A 219 -14.98 -0.32 0.38
C SER A 219 -14.56 -0.80 -1.00
N VAL A 220 -15.54 -1.22 -1.79
CA VAL A 220 -15.34 -1.48 -3.23
C VAL A 220 -15.08 -0.19 -3.97
N MET A 221 -15.86 0.86 -3.69
CA MET A 221 -15.69 2.24 -4.18
C MET A 221 -16.46 3.19 -3.25
N ASP A 222 -16.26 4.50 -3.41
CA ASP A 222 -16.96 5.47 -2.57
C ASP A 222 -18.50 5.47 -2.85
N GLY A 223 -19.25 5.91 -1.84
CA GLY A 223 -20.71 5.83 -1.88
C GLY A 223 -21.35 6.65 -3.02
N ARG A 224 -20.75 7.79 -3.37
CA ARG A 224 -21.24 8.64 -4.48
C ARG A 224 -21.07 7.94 -5.82
N THR A 225 -19.93 7.33 -6.07
CA THR A 225 -19.65 6.57 -7.31
C THR A 225 -20.58 5.38 -7.43
N LEU A 226 -20.85 4.66 -6.33
CA LEU A 226 -21.82 3.56 -6.32
C LEU A 226 -23.26 4.04 -6.56
N ALA A 227 -23.65 5.19 -6.00
CA ALA A 227 -24.96 5.78 -6.25
C ALA A 227 -25.12 6.16 -7.73
N ILE A 228 -24.11 6.77 -8.35
CA ILE A 228 -24.10 7.06 -9.79
C ILE A 228 -24.26 5.77 -10.61
N GLY A 229 -23.49 4.72 -10.30
CA GLY A 229 -23.59 3.43 -10.97
C GLY A 229 -24.98 2.78 -10.83
N ALA A 230 -25.56 2.82 -9.64
CA ALA A 230 -26.88 2.24 -9.37
C ALA A 230 -28.03 2.97 -10.10
N PHE A 231 -27.86 4.25 -10.37
CA PHE A 231 -28.86 5.10 -11.03
C PHE A 231 -28.43 5.56 -12.43
N ASN A 232 -27.45 4.93 -13.07
CA ASN A 232 -26.84 5.36 -14.34
C ASN A 232 -27.88 5.55 -15.46
N THR A 233 -28.92 4.73 -15.51
CA THR A 233 -30.01 4.84 -16.52
C THR A 233 -30.94 6.04 -16.30
N LYS A 234 -30.79 6.74 -15.18
CA LYS A 234 -31.54 7.94 -14.79
C LYS A 234 -30.67 9.20 -14.80
N LEU A 235 -29.45 9.09 -15.31
CA LEU A 235 -28.47 10.17 -15.39
C LEU A 235 -28.10 10.40 -16.86
N ASP A 236 -27.74 11.63 -17.20
CA ASP A 236 -27.13 11.97 -18.49
C ASP A 236 -25.58 11.76 -18.46
N ASP A 237 -24.91 12.09 -19.56
CA ASP A 237 -23.47 11.97 -19.72
C ASP A 237 -22.66 12.88 -18.76
N ASN A 238 -23.30 13.86 -18.13
CA ASN A 238 -22.72 14.74 -17.12
C ASN A 238 -23.09 14.30 -15.69
N PHE A 239 -23.72 13.13 -15.54
CA PHE A 239 -24.22 12.59 -14.28
C PHE A 239 -25.34 13.43 -13.62
N GLU A 240 -26.06 14.23 -14.40
CA GLU A 240 -27.23 14.98 -13.96
C GLU A 240 -28.48 14.13 -14.09
N ILE A 241 -29.41 14.29 -13.13
CA ILE A 241 -30.67 13.51 -13.09
C ILE A 241 -31.58 13.89 -14.25
N VAL A 242 -31.88 12.91 -15.08
CA VAL A 242 -32.89 13.02 -16.14
C VAL A 242 -34.24 12.54 -15.59
N ALA A 243 -35.20 13.46 -15.48
CA ALA A 243 -36.55 13.17 -14.99
C ALA A 243 -37.58 14.08 -15.69
N GLU A 244 -38.75 13.55 -15.94
CA GLU A 244 -39.87 14.29 -16.60
C GLU A 244 -40.60 15.21 -15.61
N THR A 245 -40.57 14.90 -14.32
CA THR A 245 -41.24 15.66 -13.26
C THR A 245 -40.31 15.94 -12.08
N ASP A 246 -40.60 16.99 -11.31
CA ASP A 246 -39.87 17.31 -10.09
C ASP A 246 -40.04 16.22 -9.02
N GLU A 247 -41.16 15.55 -8.97
CA GLU A 247 -41.39 14.43 -8.04
C GLU A 247 -40.49 13.24 -8.37
N GLU A 248 -40.33 12.90 -9.65
CA GLU A 248 -39.42 11.85 -10.10
C GLU A 248 -37.96 12.22 -9.80
N ARG A 249 -37.59 13.46 -10.10
CA ARG A 249 -36.25 13.98 -9.80
C ARG A 249 -35.88 13.84 -8.32
N GLU A 250 -36.79 14.24 -7.44
CA GLU A 250 -36.61 14.16 -6.00
C GLU A 250 -36.57 12.71 -5.49
N LYS A 251 -37.34 11.81 -6.09
CA LYS A 251 -37.30 10.37 -5.77
C LYS A 251 -35.95 9.75 -6.13
N ILE A 252 -35.40 10.08 -7.32
CA ILE A 252 -34.09 9.60 -7.76
C ILE A 252 -33.01 10.14 -6.82
N ARG A 253 -33.07 11.45 -6.51
CA ARG A 253 -32.09 12.08 -5.58
C ARG A 253 -32.08 11.37 -4.22
N ARG A 254 -33.24 11.17 -3.60
CA ARG A 254 -33.35 10.44 -2.32
C ARG A 254 -32.87 9.02 -2.42
N GLY A 255 -33.06 8.35 -3.54
CA GLY A 255 -32.54 7.01 -3.79
C GLY A 255 -31.02 7.00 -3.84
N MET A 256 -30.42 7.95 -4.55
CA MET A 256 -28.95 8.11 -4.62
C MET A 256 -28.35 8.44 -3.25
N ASP A 257 -28.96 9.39 -2.53
CA ASP A 257 -28.51 9.79 -1.19
C ASP A 257 -28.60 8.60 -0.20
N ALA A 258 -29.63 7.77 -0.30
CA ALA A 258 -29.77 6.57 0.53
C ALA A 258 -28.70 5.51 0.24
N VAL A 259 -28.33 5.32 -1.03
CA VAL A 259 -27.22 4.42 -1.42
C VAL A 259 -25.89 4.97 -0.88
N GLU A 260 -25.61 6.25 -1.11
CA GLU A 260 -24.40 6.91 -0.64
C GLU A 260 -24.26 6.81 0.89
N ALA A 261 -25.34 7.12 1.63
CA ALA A 261 -25.36 7.05 3.09
C ALA A 261 -25.08 5.63 3.60
N ARG A 262 -25.75 4.61 3.02
CA ARG A 262 -25.55 3.21 3.40
C ARG A 262 -24.09 2.77 3.17
N ILE A 263 -23.55 3.08 2.00
CA ILE A 263 -22.16 2.70 1.69
C ILE A 263 -21.18 3.43 2.61
N THR A 264 -21.41 4.72 2.87
CA THR A 264 -20.58 5.49 3.81
C THR A 264 -20.61 4.90 5.22
N GLU A 265 -21.77 4.41 5.66
CA GLU A 265 -21.90 3.71 6.94
C GLU A 265 -21.19 2.35 6.93
N ASP A 266 -21.24 1.62 5.82
CA ASP A 266 -20.57 0.30 5.68
C ASP A 266 -19.03 0.42 5.60
N MET A 267 -18.50 1.60 5.24
CA MET A 267 -17.05 1.89 5.25
C MET A 267 -16.44 2.06 6.64
N ASP A 268 -17.25 2.10 7.69
CA ASP A 268 -16.77 2.32 9.06
C ASP A 268 -15.79 1.21 9.49
N PRO A 269 -14.58 1.55 10.00
CA PRO A 269 -13.58 0.55 10.36
C PRO A 269 -14.04 -0.40 11.48
N VAL A 270 -14.94 0.03 12.36
CA VAL A 270 -15.51 -0.83 13.41
C VAL A 270 -16.46 -1.85 12.80
N LYS A 271 -17.21 -1.47 11.74
CA LYS A 271 -18.02 -2.45 10.99
C LYS A 271 -17.14 -3.48 10.28
N ALA A 272 -16.07 -3.03 9.61
CA ALA A 272 -15.09 -3.92 8.98
C ALA A 272 -14.47 -4.90 10.00
N ALA A 273 -14.10 -4.42 11.18
CA ALA A 273 -13.58 -5.27 12.26
C ALA A 273 -14.62 -6.29 12.76
N ARG A 274 -15.89 -5.91 12.87
CA ARG A 274 -16.98 -6.84 13.25
C ARG A 274 -17.24 -7.93 12.22
N GLN A 275 -16.88 -7.68 10.95
CA GLN A 275 -16.97 -8.64 9.85
C GLN A 275 -15.68 -9.45 9.65
N MET A 276 -14.68 -9.20 10.49
CA MET A 276 -13.34 -9.81 10.42
C MET A 276 -12.57 -9.44 9.14
N ASP A 277 -12.90 -8.31 8.50
CA ASP A 277 -12.13 -7.72 7.41
C ASP A 277 -10.94 -6.89 7.90
N VAL A 278 -10.87 -6.63 9.20
CA VAL A 278 -9.81 -5.91 9.90
C VAL A 278 -9.58 -6.58 11.24
N ASP A 279 -8.33 -6.84 11.60
CA ASP A 279 -7.97 -7.50 12.87
C ASP A 279 -8.11 -6.55 14.05
N GLU A 280 -7.72 -5.28 13.90
CA GLU A 280 -7.77 -4.30 14.99
C GLU A 280 -7.98 -2.87 14.46
N VAL A 281 -8.75 -2.07 15.20
CA VAL A 281 -8.92 -0.64 14.96
C VAL A 281 -8.05 0.14 15.93
N VAL A 282 -7.02 0.80 15.40
CA VAL A 282 -5.96 1.44 16.19
C VAL A 282 -5.96 2.96 16.06
N ARG A 283 -5.50 3.65 17.08
CA ARG A 283 -5.19 5.08 16.99
C ARG A 283 -3.89 5.30 16.22
N PHE A 284 -3.74 6.44 15.58
CA PHE A 284 -2.53 6.77 14.83
C PHE A 284 -1.25 6.69 15.69
N SER A 285 -1.32 7.11 16.96
CA SER A 285 -0.22 7.04 17.92
C SER A 285 0.17 5.60 18.29
N GLU A 286 -0.70 4.64 18.09
CA GLU A 286 -0.48 3.23 18.45
C GLU A 286 0.14 2.43 17.31
N ILE A 287 0.09 2.92 16.05
CA ILE A 287 0.58 2.17 14.88
C ILE A 287 2.03 1.72 15.10
N ARG A 288 2.90 2.60 15.60
CA ARG A 288 4.31 2.28 15.83
C ARG A 288 4.49 1.08 16.79
N SER A 289 3.80 1.06 17.92
CA SER A 289 3.91 -0.02 18.90
C SER A 289 3.36 -1.35 18.38
N TYR A 290 2.25 -1.31 17.61
CA TYR A 290 1.76 -2.49 16.90
C TYR A 290 2.78 -3.00 15.90
N LEU A 291 3.40 -2.11 15.10
CA LEU A 291 4.43 -2.52 14.14
C LEU A 291 5.66 -3.13 14.81
N GLU A 292 6.11 -2.64 15.96
CA GLU A 292 7.22 -3.23 16.72
C GLU A 292 6.91 -4.69 17.09
N THR A 293 5.72 -4.94 17.59
CA THR A 293 5.28 -6.30 17.96
C THR A 293 5.11 -7.20 16.73
N LEU A 294 4.46 -6.71 15.68
CA LEU A 294 4.15 -7.49 14.49
C LEU A 294 5.41 -7.79 13.66
N VAL A 295 6.35 -6.85 13.56
CA VAL A 295 7.62 -7.07 12.85
C VAL A 295 8.49 -8.06 13.63
N GLU A 296 8.55 -7.97 14.96
CA GLU A 296 9.26 -8.98 15.78
C GLU A 296 8.65 -10.37 15.57
N ALA A 297 7.32 -10.48 15.63
CA ALA A 297 6.61 -11.74 15.38
C ALA A 297 6.85 -12.27 13.95
N ALA A 298 6.89 -11.38 12.95
CA ALA A 298 7.22 -11.72 11.57
C ALA A 298 8.62 -12.34 11.45
N TYR A 299 9.62 -11.77 12.14
CA TYR A 299 10.97 -12.32 12.15
C TYR A 299 11.08 -13.65 12.89
N GLN A 300 10.33 -13.86 13.94
CA GLN A 300 10.25 -15.17 14.61
C GLN A 300 9.69 -16.25 13.68
N GLY A 301 8.76 -15.88 12.80
CA GLY A 301 8.18 -16.75 11.79
C GLY A 301 8.98 -16.88 10.48
N CYS A 302 10.04 -16.09 10.28
CA CYS A 302 10.77 -16.05 9.00
C CYS A 302 11.50 -17.35 8.63
N GLY A 303 11.71 -18.27 9.56
CA GLY A 303 12.17 -19.63 9.25
C GLY A 303 11.09 -20.47 8.53
N TYR A 304 9.85 -20.04 8.57
CA TYR A 304 8.70 -20.71 7.97
C TYR A 304 8.20 -19.91 6.77
N ARG A 305 8.65 -20.28 5.59
CA ARG A 305 8.13 -19.73 4.34
C ARG A 305 6.84 -20.45 3.97
N ARG A 306 5.72 -19.75 4.09
CA ARG A 306 4.43 -20.29 3.65
C ARG A 306 4.21 -19.98 2.18
N VAL A 307 4.00 -21.01 1.37
CA VAL A 307 3.52 -20.84 -0.01
C VAL A 307 2.03 -20.53 0.06
N LYS A 308 1.65 -19.28 -0.23
CA LYS A 308 0.27 -18.81 -0.11
C LYS A 308 -0.64 -19.34 -1.22
N ASN A 309 -0.11 -19.58 -2.42
CA ASN A 309 -0.90 -20.04 -3.56
C ASN A 309 -0.23 -21.23 -4.28
N PRO A 310 -0.62 -22.47 -3.97
CA PRO A 310 -0.04 -23.68 -4.57
C PRO A 310 -0.29 -23.79 -6.09
N ARG A 311 -1.25 -23.02 -6.65
CA ARG A 311 -1.53 -23.05 -8.09
C ARG A 311 -0.46 -22.36 -8.94
N ILE A 312 0.45 -21.61 -8.29
CA ILE A 312 1.52 -20.85 -8.95
C ILE A 312 2.88 -21.53 -8.76
N TRP A 313 2.94 -22.72 -8.19
CA TRP A 313 4.17 -23.47 -8.03
C TRP A 313 4.78 -23.78 -9.39
N SER A 314 6.08 -23.59 -9.51
CA SER A 314 6.84 -24.03 -10.66
C SER A 314 6.90 -25.58 -10.68
N LEU A 315 7.21 -26.16 -11.85
CA LEU A 315 7.45 -27.59 -11.93
C LEU A 315 8.61 -28.05 -11.03
N HIS A 316 9.58 -27.17 -10.79
CA HIS A 316 10.68 -27.42 -9.86
C HIS A 316 10.18 -27.50 -8.41
N ASP A 317 9.33 -26.58 -7.97
CA ASP A 317 8.76 -26.61 -6.62
C ASP A 317 7.94 -27.88 -6.37
N ILE A 318 7.19 -28.32 -7.40
CA ILE A 318 6.39 -29.57 -7.34
C ILE A 318 7.32 -30.80 -7.25
N ALA A 319 8.43 -30.82 -8.00
CA ALA A 319 9.41 -31.90 -7.96
C ALA A 319 10.06 -32.03 -6.59
N VAL A 320 10.52 -30.91 -6.00
CA VAL A 320 11.14 -30.86 -4.66
C VAL A 320 10.18 -31.36 -3.58
N LEU A 321 8.88 -31.01 -3.69
CA LEU A 321 7.87 -31.48 -2.73
C LEU A 321 7.58 -33.00 -2.90
N GLY A 322 7.69 -33.49 -4.11
CA GLY A 322 7.53 -34.93 -4.39
C GLY A 322 8.68 -35.79 -3.84
N GLU A 323 9.88 -35.26 -3.81
CA GLU A 323 11.08 -35.96 -3.30
C GLU A 323 11.15 -35.99 -1.76
N GLY A 324 10.51 -35.03 -1.07
CA GLY A 324 10.48 -34.95 0.39
C GLY A 324 9.44 -35.84 1.08
N GLY A 325 8.66 -36.63 0.34
CA GLY A 325 7.58 -37.49 0.82
C GLY A 325 7.90 -39.00 0.78
N SER A 326 9.16 -39.40 0.56
CA SER A 326 9.61 -40.78 0.55
C SER A 326 10.41 -41.16 1.78
#